data_20eb512b8d0a5eaf608feaca2da9fd87
#
_entry.id   20eb512b8d0a5eaf608feaca2da9fd87
#
_cell.length_a   1.000
_cell.length_b   1.000
_cell.length_c   1.000
_cell.angle_alpha   90.00
_cell.angle_beta   90.00
_cell.angle_gamma   90.00
#
_symmetry.space_group_name_H-M   'P 1'
#
loop_
_entity.id
_entity.type
_entity.pdbx_description
1 polymer ?
#
loop_
_entity_poly.entity_id
_entity_poly.type
_entity_poly.pdbx_seq_one_letter_code
_entity_poly.pdbx_strand_id
1 'polypeptide(L)'
;MGTTTHYHSHVYFGADTIEKAKSVCELVAKKFDVQIGRFWERNVGPHPRWSVQILYEANKFGRVVPFLMKNREGLTIFTHPLTGDDLKDHTDHALWMGELLELNLQIFEP
;
A
#
# COMPACT_ATOMS: atom_id res chain seq x y z
N MET A 1 -24.10 0.67 -5.26
CA MET A 1 -22.83 0.41 -5.89
C MET A 1 -22.01 1.68 -5.96
N GLY A 2 -20.90 1.75 -5.30
CA GLY A 2 -20.08 2.92 -5.26
C GLY A 2 -18.95 2.90 -6.28
N THR A 3 -18.53 4.08 -6.69
CA THR A 3 -17.31 4.25 -7.49
C THR A 3 -16.13 4.35 -6.54
N THR A 4 -15.07 3.62 -6.84
CA THR A 4 -13.83 3.74 -6.07
C THR A 4 -13.26 5.13 -6.27
N THR A 5 -13.03 5.87 -5.17
CA THR A 5 -12.51 7.22 -5.21
C THR A 5 -11.02 7.29 -4.89
N HIS A 6 -10.53 6.34 -4.09
CA HIS A 6 -9.15 6.33 -3.61
C HIS A 6 -8.59 4.93 -3.55
N TYR A 7 -7.25 4.85 -3.55
CA TYR A 7 -6.49 3.61 -3.36
C TYR A 7 -5.47 3.79 -2.25
N HIS A 8 -5.14 2.68 -1.60
CA HIS A 8 -3.97 2.58 -0.72
C HIS A 8 -2.93 1.71 -1.38
N SER A 9 -1.67 2.13 -1.31
CA SER A 9 -0.52 1.27 -1.57
C SER A 9 0.28 1.19 -0.29
N HIS A 10 0.39 0.00 0.27
CA HIS A 10 1.13 -0.24 1.51
C HIS A 10 2.50 -0.77 1.16
N VAL A 11 3.55 -0.01 1.52
CA VAL A 11 4.93 -0.42 1.29
C VAL A 11 5.44 -1.11 2.55
N TYR A 12 5.84 -2.37 2.42
CA TYR A 12 6.35 -3.15 3.56
C TYR A 12 7.86 -3.02 3.66
N PHE A 13 8.35 -2.99 4.91
CA PHE A 13 9.78 -2.85 5.18
C PHE A 13 10.11 -3.48 6.52
N GLY A 14 11.39 -3.56 6.81
CA GLY A 14 11.91 -3.97 8.11
C GLY A 14 12.96 -2.95 8.57
N ALA A 15 13.64 -3.27 9.68
CA ALA A 15 14.64 -2.38 10.24
C ALA A 15 15.80 -2.08 9.27
N ASP A 16 16.16 -3.06 8.44
CA ASP A 16 17.25 -2.94 7.48
C ASP A 16 16.81 -2.38 6.12
N THR A 17 15.51 -2.15 5.90
CA THR A 17 14.99 -1.64 4.63
C THR A 17 14.15 -0.37 4.78
N ILE A 18 14.04 0.19 5.99
CA ILE A 18 13.24 1.39 6.23
C ILE A 18 13.72 2.57 5.38
N GLU A 19 15.03 2.70 5.18
CA GLU A 19 15.55 3.80 4.36
C GLU A 19 15.16 3.66 2.89
N LYS A 20 15.08 2.43 2.39
CA LYS A 20 14.55 2.16 1.05
C LYS A 20 13.10 2.56 0.94
N ALA A 21 12.29 2.23 1.94
CA ALA A 21 10.87 2.59 1.96
C ALA A 21 10.70 4.11 1.96
N LYS A 22 11.51 4.83 2.74
CA LYS A 22 11.49 6.29 2.76
C LYS A 22 11.86 6.87 1.41
N SER A 23 12.88 6.31 0.76
CA SER A 23 13.31 6.74 -0.57
C SER A 23 12.21 6.56 -1.62
N VAL A 24 11.55 5.41 -1.62
CA VAL A 24 10.43 5.14 -2.54
C VAL A 24 9.31 6.16 -2.32
N CYS A 25 8.95 6.41 -1.07
CA CYS A 25 7.89 7.37 -0.75
C CYS A 25 8.26 8.80 -1.15
N GLU A 26 9.51 9.21 -0.96
CA GLU A 26 9.97 10.53 -1.41
C GLU A 26 9.86 10.68 -2.92
N LEU A 27 10.26 9.67 -3.67
CA LEU A 27 10.20 9.70 -5.13
C LEU A 27 8.77 9.84 -5.63
N VAL A 28 7.85 9.02 -5.08
CA VAL A 28 6.45 9.06 -5.53
C VAL A 28 5.79 10.38 -5.14
N ALA A 29 6.10 10.91 -3.96
CA ALA A 29 5.54 12.18 -3.49
C ALA A 29 6.05 13.39 -4.27
N LYS A 30 7.26 13.31 -4.81
CA LYS A 30 7.77 14.37 -5.68
C LYS A 30 7.09 14.39 -7.04
N LYS A 31 6.68 13.23 -7.51
CA LYS A 31 6.14 13.09 -8.87
C LYS A 31 4.63 13.20 -8.93
N PHE A 32 3.93 12.80 -7.88
CA PHE A 32 2.47 12.75 -7.86
C PHE A 32 1.92 13.36 -6.58
N ASP A 33 0.70 13.86 -6.66
CA ASP A 33 -0.02 14.34 -5.49
C ASP A 33 -0.58 13.14 -4.73
N VAL A 34 0.19 12.66 -3.77
CA VAL A 34 -0.17 11.52 -2.91
C VAL A 34 0.04 11.92 -1.44
N GLN A 35 -0.60 11.19 -0.53
CA GLN A 35 -0.41 11.39 0.90
C GLN A 35 0.38 10.22 1.45
N ILE A 36 1.52 10.52 2.06
CA ILE A 36 2.37 9.52 2.70
C ILE A 36 1.98 9.46 4.17
N GLY A 37 1.62 8.27 4.64
CA GLY A 37 1.26 8.07 6.04
C GLY A 37 2.48 7.91 6.93
N ARG A 38 2.23 7.43 8.16
CA ARG A 38 3.27 7.19 9.14
C ARG A 38 4.06 5.93 8.77
N PHE A 39 5.36 5.96 9.02
CA PHE A 39 6.21 4.77 8.90
C PHE A 39 6.11 3.99 10.21
N TRP A 40 5.28 2.94 10.20
CA TRP A 40 5.01 2.13 11.38
C TRP A 40 6.12 1.11 11.56
N GLU A 41 6.81 1.20 12.69
CA GLU A 41 7.84 0.24 13.07
C GLU A 41 7.26 -0.83 13.99
N ARG A 42 6.06 -1.28 13.66
CA ARG A 42 5.34 -2.40 14.27
C ARG A 42 4.23 -2.83 13.32
N ASN A 43 3.71 -4.03 13.52
CA ASN A 43 2.60 -4.50 12.69
C ASN A 43 1.32 -3.81 13.11
N VAL A 44 0.65 -3.15 12.16
CA VAL A 44 -0.59 -2.43 12.40
C VAL A 44 -1.68 -2.95 11.46
N GLY A 45 -2.95 -2.88 11.89
CA GLY A 45 -4.07 -3.35 11.10
C GLY A 45 -3.87 -4.80 10.67
N PRO A 46 -4.14 -5.15 9.40
CA PRO A 46 -3.99 -6.51 8.88
C PRO A 46 -2.55 -6.82 8.47
N HIS A 47 -1.63 -5.88 8.59
CA HIS A 47 -0.30 -6.00 7.99
C HIS A 47 0.63 -6.90 8.80
N PRO A 48 1.29 -7.90 8.15
CA PRO A 48 2.17 -8.85 8.84
C PRO A 48 3.60 -8.33 9.01
N ARG A 49 3.89 -7.13 8.56
CA ARG A 49 5.21 -6.48 8.64
C ARG A 49 5.03 -5.00 8.94
N TRP A 50 6.11 -4.31 9.24
CA TRP A 50 6.15 -2.85 9.30
C TRP A 50 5.74 -2.28 7.94
N SER A 51 5.05 -1.16 7.94
CA SER A 51 4.49 -0.62 6.69
C SER A 51 4.29 0.88 6.74
N VAL A 52 4.20 1.46 5.54
CA VAL A 52 3.78 2.84 5.34
C VAL A 52 2.71 2.85 4.26
N GLN A 53 1.67 3.66 4.46
CA GLN A 53 0.56 3.77 3.54
C GLN A 53 0.74 4.97 2.60
N ILE A 54 0.49 4.75 1.33
CA ILE A 54 0.40 5.82 0.34
C ILE A 54 -1.06 5.91 -0.09
N LEU A 55 -1.69 7.07 0.13
CA LEU A 55 -3.08 7.32 -0.26
C LEU A 55 -3.12 8.20 -1.49
N TYR A 56 -3.91 7.84 -2.48
CA TYR A 56 -4.05 8.63 -3.70
C TYR A 56 -5.42 8.44 -4.35
N GLU A 57 -5.84 9.45 -5.12
CA GLU A 57 -7.10 9.40 -5.84
C GLU A 57 -7.08 8.38 -6.97
N ALA A 58 -8.25 7.83 -7.28
CA ALA A 58 -8.38 6.76 -8.27
C ALA A 58 -7.89 7.18 -9.66
N ASN A 59 -8.02 8.44 -10.03
CA ASN A 59 -7.55 8.93 -11.32
C ASN A 59 -6.02 8.93 -11.45
N LYS A 60 -5.29 8.68 -10.37
CA LYS A 60 -3.83 8.60 -10.37
C LYS A 60 -3.31 7.17 -10.41
N PHE A 61 -4.21 6.19 -10.26
CA PHE A 61 -3.83 4.77 -10.22
C PHE A 61 -2.96 4.36 -11.41
N GLY A 62 -3.36 4.74 -12.62
CA GLY A 62 -2.65 4.34 -13.84
C GLY A 62 -1.24 4.93 -13.98
N ARG A 63 -0.90 5.91 -13.16
CA ARG A 63 0.44 6.51 -13.14
C ARG A 63 1.23 6.07 -11.92
N VAL A 64 0.58 6.03 -10.76
CA VAL A 64 1.25 5.68 -9.49
C VAL A 64 1.68 4.22 -9.47
N VAL A 65 0.79 3.30 -9.86
CA VAL A 65 1.09 1.87 -9.79
C VAL A 65 2.26 1.47 -10.69
N PRO A 66 2.29 1.86 -11.99
CA PRO A 66 3.48 1.56 -12.81
C PRO A 66 4.76 2.20 -12.27
N PHE A 67 4.68 3.39 -11.70
CA PHE A 67 5.83 4.05 -11.11
C PHE A 67 6.37 3.26 -9.91
N LEU A 68 5.49 2.84 -9.02
CA LEU A 68 5.87 2.01 -7.87
C LEU A 68 6.46 0.68 -8.33
N MET A 69 5.83 0.05 -9.32
CA MET A 69 6.30 -1.20 -9.88
C MET A 69 7.76 -1.14 -10.31
N LYS A 70 8.16 -0.02 -10.91
CA LYS A 70 9.52 0.18 -11.41
C LYS A 70 10.51 0.66 -10.34
N ASN A 71 10.00 1.28 -9.27
CA ASN A 71 10.85 1.98 -8.30
C ASN A 71 10.75 1.44 -6.88
N ARG A 72 10.16 0.27 -6.68
CA ARG A 72 9.94 -0.30 -5.34
C ARG A 72 11.21 -0.84 -4.66
N GLU A 73 12.33 -0.84 -5.31
CA GLU A 73 13.63 -1.29 -4.77
C GLU A 73 13.58 -2.68 -4.09
N GLY A 74 12.82 -3.58 -4.69
CA GLY A 74 12.67 -4.94 -4.16
C GLY A 74 11.70 -5.08 -2.98
N LEU A 75 11.10 -3.97 -2.53
CA LEU A 75 10.14 -4.01 -1.43
C LEU A 75 8.80 -4.58 -1.91
N THR A 76 8.11 -5.26 -1.00
CA THR A 76 6.76 -5.75 -1.28
C THR A 76 5.78 -4.60 -1.12
N ILE A 77 4.89 -4.44 -2.08
CA ILE A 77 3.83 -3.42 -2.04
C ILE A 77 2.48 -4.09 -2.25
N PHE A 78 1.54 -3.77 -1.37
CA PHE A 78 0.16 -4.24 -1.44
C PHE A 78 -0.74 -3.07 -1.75
N THR A 79 -1.47 -3.15 -2.86
CA THR A 79 -2.38 -2.09 -3.30
C THR A 79 -3.81 -2.59 -3.30
N HIS A 80 -4.72 -1.77 -2.82
CA HIS A 80 -6.14 -2.10 -2.84
C HIS A 80 -7.00 -0.83 -2.96
N PRO A 81 -8.22 -0.96 -3.51
CA PRO A 81 -9.16 0.15 -3.54
C PRO A 81 -9.80 0.37 -2.17
N LEU A 82 -10.47 1.51 -2.02
CA LEU A 82 -11.32 1.79 -0.87
C LEU A 82 -12.77 1.76 -1.34
N THR A 83 -13.42 0.60 -1.22
CA THR A 83 -14.80 0.41 -1.69
C THR A 83 -15.84 0.48 -0.58
N GLY A 84 -15.39 0.46 0.69
CA GLY A 84 -16.26 0.36 1.85
C GLY A 84 -16.42 -1.07 2.35
N ASP A 85 -15.97 -2.06 1.60
CA ASP A 85 -15.94 -3.46 2.02
C ASP A 85 -14.50 -3.86 2.31
N ASP A 86 -14.08 -3.70 3.56
CA ASP A 86 -12.69 -3.90 3.96
C ASP A 86 -12.20 -5.32 3.67
N LEU A 87 -13.02 -6.32 3.91
CA LEU A 87 -12.60 -7.70 3.67
C LEU A 87 -12.34 -7.95 2.18
N LYS A 88 -13.25 -7.52 1.32
CA LYS A 88 -13.07 -7.65 -0.14
C LYS A 88 -11.87 -6.86 -0.63
N ASP A 89 -11.68 -5.65 -0.10
CA ASP A 89 -10.57 -4.80 -0.52
C ASP A 89 -9.22 -5.44 -0.22
N HIS A 90 -9.16 -6.25 0.83
CA HIS A 90 -7.92 -6.93 1.24
C HIS A 90 -7.81 -8.37 0.72
N THR A 91 -8.79 -8.85 -0.05
CA THR A 91 -8.79 -10.21 -0.62
C THR A 91 -9.01 -10.18 -2.13
N ASP A 92 -10.27 -10.08 -2.58
CA ASP A 92 -10.60 -10.11 -4.01
C ASP A 92 -9.98 -8.95 -4.79
N HIS A 93 -9.88 -7.78 -4.16
CA HIS A 93 -9.39 -6.57 -4.82
C HIS A 93 -7.90 -6.31 -4.59
N ALA A 94 -7.19 -7.28 -4.03
CA ALA A 94 -5.78 -7.11 -3.68
C ALA A 94 -4.87 -7.18 -4.92
N LEU A 95 -3.93 -6.25 -5.00
CA LEU A 95 -2.86 -6.25 -5.99
C LEU A 95 -1.53 -6.29 -5.26
N TRP A 96 -0.75 -7.33 -5.50
CA TRP A 96 0.54 -7.51 -4.86
C TRP A 96 1.69 -7.29 -5.82
N MET A 97 2.73 -6.59 -5.35
CA MET A 97 3.99 -6.46 -6.05
C MET A 97 5.09 -7.05 -5.17
N GLY A 98 5.87 -7.97 -5.72
CA GLY A 98 6.90 -8.70 -4.98
C GLY A 98 6.31 -9.97 -4.38
N GLU A 99 6.35 -10.09 -3.06
CA GLU A 99 5.81 -11.26 -2.38
C GLU A 99 4.30 -11.16 -2.18
N LEU A 100 3.65 -12.31 -2.13
CA LEU A 100 2.27 -12.42 -1.70
C LEU A 100 2.29 -12.76 -0.21
N LEU A 101 1.94 -11.81 0.64
CA LEU A 101 1.97 -12.00 2.09
C LEU A 101 0.61 -12.42 2.62
N GLU A 102 0.62 -13.09 3.76
CA GLU A 102 -0.61 -13.48 4.46
C GLU A 102 -1.03 -12.37 5.41
N LEU A 103 -2.16 -11.72 5.12
CA LEU A 103 -2.72 -10.67 5.96
C LEU A 103 -3.49 -11.25 7.13
N ASN A 104 -3.54 -10.50 8.24
CA ASN A 104 -4.41 -10.83 9.37
C ASN A 104 -5.81 -10.31 9.08
N LEU A 105 -6.64 -11.15 8.48
CA LEU A 105 -8.00 -10.78 8.06
C LEU A 105 -9.01 -10.82 9.18
N GLN A 106 -8.67 -11.34 10.36
CA GLN A 106 -9.59 -11.45 11.49
C GLN A 106 -10.14 -10.09 11.93
N ILE A 107 -9.37 -9.03 11.75
CA ILE A 107 -9.81 -7.70 12.15
C ILE A 107 -11.00 -7.21 11.34
N PHE A 108 -11.28 -7.82 10.19
CA PHE A 108 -12.42 -7.47 9.32
C PHE A 108 -13.61 -8.40 9.50
N GLU A 109 -13.49 -9.42 10.31
CA GLU A 109 -14.58 -10.36 10.58
C GLU A 109 -15.44 -9.88 11.74
N PRO A 110 -16.78 -10.07 11.67
CA PRO A 110 -17.68 -9.71 12.76
C PRO A 110 -17.47 -10.54 14.02
#